data_1dbf9dd614ffee56ee147c5994a6c12e
#
_entry.id   1dbf9dd614ffee56ee147c5994a6c12e
#
_cell.length_a   1.000
_cell.length_b   1.000
_cell.length_c   1.000
_cell.angle_alpha   90.00
_cell.angle_beta   90.00
_cell.angle_gamma   90.00
#
_symmetry.space_group_name_H-M   'P 1'
#
loop_
_entity.id
_entity.type
_entity.pdbx_description
1 polymer ?
#
loop_
_entity_poly.entity_id
_entity_poly.type
_entity_poly.pdbx_seq_one_letter_code
_entity_poly.pdbx_strand_id
1 'polypeptide(L)'
;MPYRVVQGDILSQQTDAVSISIEIDFSPSEMPSCKAVAAAGGDELCRAIRALRFLSVGRSAEADAASLPFSRLIVTAAPVWLTGKANELLMLHYCYQSIFDLAENSGCRSIAMPFFSSLYYRFPKEEAVKIALREAKDRPLDVIFVADTPELYEICQKPYRKPVLGRYIGYYRDHALFELDNGLFARVDIRPEVVDVTPISYFEPCFRTGNNPRQPALPESEIARLRQIYEDNDW
;
A
#
# COMPACT_ATOMS: atom_id res chain seq x y z
N MET A 1 17.88 -6.26 -9.36
CA MET A 1 16.47 -6.08 -8.95
C MET A 1 16.51 -5.12 -7.77
N PRO A 2 15.70 -4.08 -7.76
CA PRO A 2 15.78 -3.03 -6.73
C PRO A 2 15.23 -3.46 -5.36
N TYR A 3 14.61 -4.63 -5.26
CA TYR A 3 14.11 -5.16 -4.00
C TYR A 3 14.32 -6.67 -3.87
N ARG A 4 14.31 -7.15 -2.64
CA ARG A 4 14.28 -8.57 -2.28
C ARG A 4 13.31 -8.81 -1.13
N VAL A 5 12.75 -10.02 -1.09
CA VAL A 5 11.86 -10.46 -0.02
C VAL A 5 12.54 -11.57 0.76
N VAL A 6 12.58 -11.43 2.06
CA VAL A 6 13.20 -12.40 2.98
C VAL A 6 12.23 -12.82 4.07
N GLN A 7 12.39 -14.04 4.57
CA GLN A 7 11.83 -14.46 5.86
C GLN A 7 12.90 -14.29 6.92
N GLY A 8 12.53 -13.86 8.11
CA GLY A 8 13.44 -13.78 9.23
C GLY A 8 13.31 -12.53 10.07
N ASP A 9 14.40 -12.18 10.74
CA ASP A 9 14.45 -11.05 11.65
C ASP A 9 14.82 -9.76 10.90
N ILE A 10 14.01 -8.73 11.05
CA ILE A 10 14.25 -7.41 10.49
C ILE A 10 15.53 -6.77 11.06
N LEU A 11 15.86 -7.06 12.33
CA LEU A 11 17.05 -6.53 12.99
C LEU A 11 18.36 -7.12 12.46
N SER A 12 18.29 -8.29 11.80
CA SER A 12 19.45 -8.92 11.15
C SER A 12 19.78 -8.33 9.78
N GLN A 13 18.92 -7.46 9.26
CA GLN A 13 19.14 -6.86 7.94
C GLN A 13 20.17 -5.74 8.02
N GLN A 14 21.19 -5.82 7.16
CA GLN A 14 22.25 -4.80 7.08
C GLN A 14 21.81 -3.71 6.12
N THR A 15 21.04 -2.74 6.60
CA THR A 15 20.55 -1.60 5.83
C THR A 15 20.83 -0.28 6.53
N ASP A 16 20.85 0.83 5.78
CA ASP A 16 21.03 2.16 6.35
C ASP A 16 19.81 2.58 7.19
N ALA A 17 18.62 2.19 6.73
CA ALA A 17 17.37 2.54 7.38
C ALA A 17 16.52 1.31 7.72
N VAL A 18 15.64 1.45 8.71
CA VAL A 18 14.54 0.55 8.99
C VAL A 18 13.23 1.33 9.01
N SER A 19 12.15 0.73 8.52
CA SER A 19 10.82 1.33 8.64
C SER A 19 9.86 0.43 9.39
N ILE A 20 9.03 1.05 10.24
CA ILE A 20 7.95 0.40 10.99
C ILE A 20 6.66 1.20 10.88
N SER A 21 5.52 0.54 11.08
CA SER A 21 4.23 1.24 11.24
C SER A 21 3.94 1.54 12.72
N ILE A 22 3.17 2.60 12.92
CA ILE A 22 2.72 3.04 14.24
C ILE A 22 1.20 3.12 14.29
N GLU A 23 0.66 2.99 15.50
CA GLU A 23 -0.75 3.16 15.81
C GLU A 23 -1.09 4.65 16.05
N ILE A 24 -2.38 4.94 16.22
CA ILE A 24 -2.89 6.30 16.43
C ILE A 24 -2.35 6.96 17.72
N ASP A 25 -1.97 6.15 18.69
CA ASP A 25 -1.37 6.60 19.97
C ASP A 25 0.15 6.74 19.90
N PHE A 26 0.73 6.62 18.71
CA PHE A 26 2.17 6.63 18.47
C PHE A 26 2.92 5.47 19.14
N SER A 27 2.26 4.36 19.40
CA SER A 27 2.93 3.09 19.71
C SER A 27 3.33 2.36 18.41
N PRO A 28 4.44 1.60 18.41
CA PRO A 28 4.73 0.68 17.33
C PRO A 28 3.60 -0.32 17.13
N SER A 29 3.28 -0.65 15.86
CA SER A 29 2.19 -1.57 15.57
C SER A 29 2.48 -2.99 16.08
N GLU A 30 1.43 -3.78 16.22
CA GLU A 30 1.48 -5.17 16.71
C GLU A 30 2.15 -6.17 15.72
N MET A 31 2.61 -5.72 14.56
CA MET A 31 3.32 -6.56 13.58
C MET A 31 4.63 -7.11 14.18
N PRO A 32 4.98 -8.39 13.94
CA PRO A 32 6.18 -9.01 14.52
C PRO A 32 7.46 -8.20 14.30
N SER A 33 7.72 -7.75 13.08
CA SER A 33 8.88 -6.90 12.79
C SER A 33 8.85 -5.56 13.53
N CYS A 34 7.69 -4.92 13.66
CA CYS A 34 7.55 -3.66 14.39
C CYS A 34 7.80 -3.85 15.90
N LYS A 35 7.28 -4.95 16.47
CA LYS A 35 7.55 -5.34 17.87
C LYS A 35 9.01 -5.64 18.12
N ALA A 36 9.68 -6.34 17.21
CA ALA A 36 11.11 -6.64 17.33
C ALA A 36 11.93 -5.35 17.35
N VAL A 37 11.65 -4.41 16.45
CA VAL A 37 12.31 -3.09 16.42
C VAL A 37 12.03 -2.31 17.69
N ALA A 38 10.77 -2.29 18.16
CA ALA A 38 10.38 -1.61 19.39
C ALA A 38 11.09 -2.18 20.63
N ALA A 39 11.17 -3.50 20.74
CA ALA A 39 11.86 -4.18 21.85
C ALA A 39 13.36 -3.88 21.85
N ALA A 40 13.99 -3.84 20.68
CA ALA A 40 15.42 -3.52 20.55
C ALA A 40 15.74 -2.05 20.88
N GLY A 41 14.87 -1.12 20.45
CA GLY A 41 15.05 0.32 20.71
C GLY A 41 14.57 0.79 22.08
N GLY A 42 13.75 -0.03 22.77
CA GLY A 42 13.28 0.21 24.13
C GLY A 42 12.53 1.53 24.33
N ASP A 43 12.59 2.05 25.56
CA ASP A 43 11.87 3.28 25.95
C ASP A 43 12.36 4.53 25.21
N GLU A 44 13.61 4.55 24.79
CA GLU A 44 14.20 5.68 24.06
C GLU A 44 13.55 5.81 22.68
N LEU A 45 13.45 4.72 21.94
CA LEU A 45 12.76 4.68 20.66
C LEU A 45 11.27 5.06 20.78
N CYS A 46 10.58 4.52 21.80
CA CYS A 46 9.18 4.86 22.04
C CYS A 46 8.98 6.35 22.35
N ARG A 47 9.91 6.97 23.07
CA ARG A 47 9.90 8.42 23.31
C ARG A 47 10.15 9.23 22.04
N ALA A 48 11.10 8.79 21.21
CA ALA A 48 11.39 9.43 19.93
C ALA A 48 10.17 9.40 18.99
N ILE A 49 9.48 8.27 18.89
CA ILE A 49 8.25 8.14 18.09
C ILE A 49 7.15 9.07 18.64
N ARG A 50 6.90 9.09 19.94
CA ARG A 50 5.87 9.95 20.57
C ARG A 50 6.19 11.45 20.43
N ALA A 51 7.44 11.82 20.25
CA ALA A 51 7.84 13.21 20.04
C ALA A 51 7.37 13.78 18.70
N LEU A 52 7.00 12.94 17.73
CA LEU A 52 6.45 13.36 16.45
C LEU A 52 5.09 14.06 16.55
N ARG A 53 4.29 13.76 17.58
CA ARG A 53 3.01 14.39 17.95
C ARG A 53 1.89 14.31 16.91
N PHE A 54 2.20 14.29 15.63
CA PHE A 54 1.22 14.20 14.55
C PHE A 54 1.81 13.48 13.35
N LEU A 55 1.07 12.49 12.85
CA LEU A 55 1.35 11.80 11.60
C LEU A 55 0.03 11.34 10.96
N SER A 56 -0.28 11.83 9.78
CA SER A 56 -1.48 11.43 9.05
C SER A 56 -1.32 10.05 8.42
N VAL A 57 -2.42 9.31 8.31
CA VAL A 57 -2.46 8.05 7.54
C VAL A 57 -1.96 8.29 6.11
N GLY A 58 -1.13 7.40 5.61
CA GLY A 58 -0.48 7.54 4.31
C GLY A 58 0.79 8.39 4.33
N ARG A 59 1.25 8.83 5.50
CA ARG A 59 2.46 9.63 5.65
C ARG A 59 3.48 8.94 6.53
N SER A 60 4.74 9.37 6.38
CA SER A 60 5.87 8.88 7.14
C SER A 60 6.68 10.04 7.70
N ALA A 61 7.43 9.77 8.75
CA ALA A 61 8.35 10.72 9.38
C ALA A 61 9.61 10.00 9.85
N GLU A 62 10.73 10.71 9.89
CA GLU A 62 11.92 10.21 10.58
C GLU A 62 11.78 10.37 12.09
N ALA A 63 12.23 9.37 12.81
CA ALA A 63 12.42 9.40 14.24
C ALA A 63 13.87 9.00 14.57
N ASP A 64 14.32 9.33 15.79
CA ASP A 64 15.63 8.90 16.26
C ASP A 64 15.66 7.36 16.32
N ALA A 65 16.68 6.77 15.72
CA ALA A 65 16.88 5.33 15.71
C ALA A 65 17.34 4.77 17.08
N ALA A 66 17.69 5.65 18.02
CA ALA A 66 18.15 5.29 19.35
C ALA A 66 19.32 4.28 19.29
N SER A 67 19.18 3.15 19.98
CA SER A 67 20.19 2.08 20.04
C SER A 67 20.06 1.04 18.92
N LEU A 68 19.19 1.25 17.93
CA LEU A 68 19.03 0.32 16.82
C LEU A 68 20.29 0.23 15.94
N PRO A 69 20.55 -0.92 15.29
CA PRO A 69 21.70 -1.09 14.40
C PRO A 69 21.50 -0.43 13.02
N PHE A 70 20.65 0.57 12.93
CA PHE A 70 20.33 1.32 11.72
C PHE A 70 20.65 2.80 11.91
N SER A 71 21.08 3.46 10.84
CA SER A 71 21.37 4.90 10.89
C SER A 71 20.11 5.76 10.94
N ARG A 72 18.97 5.22 10.46
CA ARG A 72 17.69 5.92 10.36
C ARG A 72 16.52 5.02 10.74
N LEU A 73 15.55 5.60 11.45
CA LEU A 73 14.24 5.01 11.67
C LEU A 73 13.20 5.86 10.93
N ILE A 74 12.43 5.23 10.07
CA ILE A 74 11.29 5.85 9.38
C ILE A 74 10.02 5.21 9.90
N VAL A 75 9.12 5.99 10.46
CA VAL A 75 7.83 5.52 10.95
C VAL A 75 6.72 5.95 10.01
N THR A 76 5.74 5.08 9.79
CA THR A 76 4.59 5.35 8.94
C THR A 76 3.27 5.10 9.65
N ALA A 77 2.26 5.94 9.37
CA ALA A 77 0.88 5.68 9.79
C ALA A 77 0.17 4.87 8.70
N ALA A 78 0.25 3.54 8.80
CA ALA A 78 -0.34 2.64 7.82
C ALA A 78 -1.88 2.60 7.95
N PRO A 79 -2.63 2.52 6.83
CA PRO A 79 -4.07 2.46 6.87
C PRO A 79 -4.58 1.11 7.38
N VAL A 80 -5.71 1.14 8.08
CA VAL A 80 -6.48 -0.05 8.46
C VAL A 80 -7.56 -0.29 7.41
N TRP A 81 -7.76 -1.55 7.01
CA TRP A 81 -8.85 -1.91 6.12
C TRP A 81 -10.17 -1.97 6.88
N LEU A 82 -10.97 -0.95 6.74
CA LEU A 82 -12.28 -0.88 7.39
C LEU A 82 -13.37 -1.41 6.46
N THR A 83 -13.51 -0.81 5.30
CA THR A 83 -14.57 -1.15 4.35
C THR A 83 -14.15 -0.92 2.89
N GLY A 84 -12.92 -0.45 2.66
CA GLY A 84 -12.45 0.04 1.37
C GLY A 84 -13.08 1.37 0.92
N LYS A 85 -13.83 2.04 1.82
CA LYS A 85 -14.51 3.32 1.53
C LYS A 85 -13.62 4.53 1.69
N ALA A 86 -12.52 4.40 2.42
CA ALA A 86 -11.64 5.50 2.79
C ALA A 86 -10.37 5.56 1.94
N ASN A 87 -10.40 5.02 0.73
CA ASN A 87 -9.25 4.94 -0.19
C ASN A 87 -8.03 4.24 0.44
N GLU A 88 -8.27 3.17 1.21
CA GLU A 88 -7.22 2.51 1.99
C GLU A 88 -6.07 1.99 1.12
N LEU A 89 -6.37 1.47 -0.10
CA LEU A 89 -5.32 1.06 -1.05
C LEU A 89 -4.45 2.24 -1.47
N LEU A 90 -5.07 3.39 -1.76
CA LEU A 90 -4.36 4.62 -2.11
C LEU A 90 -3.53 5.15 -0.93
N MET A 91 -4.06 5.05 0.29
CA MET A 91 -3.31 5.45 1.48
C MET A 91 -2.10 4.56 1.71
N LEU A 92 -2.22 3.24 1.46
CA LEU A 92 -1.10 2.32 1.55
C LEU A 92 -0.02 2.62 0.49
N HIS A 93 -0.42 2.94 -0.73
CA HIS A 93 0.47 3.44 -1.78
C HIS A 93 1.26 4.67 -1.30
N TYR A 94 0.59 5.68 -0.74
CA TYR A 94 1.24 6.87 -0.21
C TYR A 94 2.18 6.58 0.98
N CYS A 95 1.89 5.56 1.81
CA CYS A 95 2.82 5.13 2.85
C CYS A 95 4.17 4.74 2.25
N TYR A 96 4.16 3.83 1.28
CA TYR A 96 5.41 3.37 0.64
C TYR A 96 6.13 4.49 -0.08
N GLN A 97 5.43 5.33 -0.84
CA GLN A 97 6.03 6.50 -1.47
C GLN A 97 6.71 7.40 -0.45
N SER A 98 5.99 7.76 0.62
CA SER A 98 6.52 8.64 1.67
C SER A 98 7.74 8.06 2.38
N ILE A 99 7.78 6.73 2.60
CA ILE A 99 8.93 6.04 3.19
C ILE A 99 10.14 6.14 2.27
N PHE A 100 9.97 5.79 0.99
CA PHE A 100 11.08 5.81 0.03
C PHE A 100 11.60 7.22 -0.21
N ASP A 101 10.71 8.20 -0.37
CA ASP A 101 11.09 9.61 -0.53
C ASP A 101 11.91 10.11 0.67
N LEU A 102 11.52 9.76 1.90
CA LEU A 102 12.29 10.11 3.10
C LEU A 102 13.66 9.43 3.12
N ALA A 103 13.71 8.13 2.85
CA ALA A 103 14.97 7.38 2.85
C ALA A 103 15.95 7.94 1.80
N GLU A 104 15.48 8.22 0.60
CA GLU A 104 16.27 8.82 -0.48
C GLU A 104 16.76 10.22 -0.11
N ASN A 105 15.88 11.08 0.39
CA ASN A 105 16.22 12.44 0.79
C ASN A 105 17.20 12.49 1.97
N SER A 106 17.18 11.45 2.84
CA SER A 106 18.12 11.31 3.95
C SER A 106 19.45 10.66 3.56
N GLY A 107 19.63 10.39 2.27
CA GLY A 107 20.86 9.82 1.71
C GLY A 107 21.04 8.33 2.00
N CYS A 108 20.00 7.59 2.38
CA CYS A 108 20.05 6.15 2.53
C CYS A 108 20.20 5.47 1.16
N ARG A 109 20.94 4.38 1.13
CA ARG A 109 21.10 3.52 -0.05
C ARG A 109 20.32 2.21 0.08
N SER A 110 19.89 1.89 1.30
CA SER A 110 19.20 0.64 1.62
C SER A 110 18.20 0.85 2.76
N ILE A 111 17.11 0.07 2.72
CA ILE A 111 16.06 0.10 3.74
C ILE A 111 15.46 -1.29 3.95
N ALA A 112 15.21 -1.65 5.22
CA ALA A 112 14.45 -2.84 5.59
C ALA A 112 13.07 -2.45 6.12
N MET A 113 12.02 -3.19 5.76
CA MET A 113 10.66 -2.94 6.23
C MET A 113 9.78 -4.19 6.13
N PRO A 114 8.73 -4.32 6.96
CA PRO A 114 7.69 -5.34 6.76
C PRO A 114 6.71 -4.92 5.65
N PHE A 115 5.82 -5.85 5.28
CA PHE A 115 4.67 -5.52 4.43
C PHE A 115 3.57 -4.90 5.29
N PHE A 116 3.44 -3.59 5.26
CA PHE A 116 2.43 -2.88 6.04
C PHE A 116 1.01 -3.30 5.68
N SER A 117 0.12 -3.26 6.66
CA SER A 117 -1.31 -3.57 6.53
C SER A 117 -1.65 -5.02 6.16
N SER A 118 -0.66 -5.90 5.95
CA SER A 118 -0.86 -7.25 5.44
C SER A 118 -1.39 -8.27 6.47
N LEU A 119 -1.16 -8.05 7.77
CA LEU A 119 -1.49 -9.03 8.81
C LEU A 119 -2.62 -8.56 9.73
N TYR A 120 -2.49 -7.40 10.36
CA TYR A 120 -3.37 -6.96 11.43
C TYR A 120 -4.50 -6.08 10.97
N TYR A 121 -4.37 -5.46 9.80
CA TYR A 121 -5.28 -4.44 9.33
C TYR A 121 -6.29 -4.96 8.30
N ARG A 122 -6.43 -6.28 8.18
CA ARG A 122 -7.40 -6.98 7.32
C ARG A 122 -7.34 -6.61 5.83
N PHE A 123 -6.23 -6.06 5.37
CA PHE A 123 -6.06 -5.81 3.94
C PHE A 123 -6.09 -7.11 3.14
N PRO A 124 -6.60 -7.07 1.90
CA PRO A 124 -6.35 -8.13 0.94
C PRO A 124 -4.84 -8.29 0.76
N LYS A 125 -4.28 -9.41 1.23
CA LYS A 125 -2.83 -9.59 1.35
C LYS A 125 -2.10 -9.47 0.02
N GLU A 126 -2.67 -10.03 -1.04
CA GLU A 126 -2.08 -9.99 -2.38
C GLU A 126 -1.98 -8.55 -2.91
N GLU A 127 -3.02 -7.74 -2.68
CA GLU A 127 -3.03 -6.33 -3.08
C GLU A 127 -2.04 -5.50 -2.25
N ALA A 128 -1.95 -5.76 -0.95
CA ALA A 128 -0.97 -5.09 -0.09
C ALA A 128 0.47 -5.38 -0.53
N VAL A 129 0.77 -6.65 -0.82
CA VAL A 129 2.08 -7.07 -1.34
C VAL A 129 2.35 -6.44 -2.70
N LYS A 130 1.39 -6.46 -3.63
CA LYS A 130 1.54 -5.85 -4.95
C LYS A 130 1.90 -4.37 -4.85
N ILE A 131 1.16 -3.60 -4.04
CA ILE A 131 1.44 -2.17 -3.85
C ILE A 131 2.87 -1.98 -3.36
N ALA A 132 3.29 -2.72 -2.33
CA ALA A 132 4.65 -2.63 -1.78
C ALA A 132 5.73 -2.89 -2.84
N LEU A 133 5.60 -3.99 -3.58
CA LEU A 133 6.60 -4.39 -4.57
C LEU A 133 6.63 -3.44 -5.78
N ARG A 134 5.46 -2.93 -6.21
CA ARG A 134 5.36 -1.95 -7.28
C ARG A 134 6.08 -0.66 -6.91
N GLU A 135 5.82 -0.14 -5.71
CA GLU A 135 6.43 1.11 -5.27
C GLU A 135 7.96 1.02 -5.09
N ALA A 136 8.48 -0.18 -4.80
CA ALA A 136 9.92 -0.41 -4.69
C ALA A 136 10.63 -0.63 -6.03
N LYS A 137 9.89 -0.98 -7.10
CA LYS A 137 10.46 -1.53 -8.35
C LYS A 137 11.48 -0.62 -9.03
N ASP A 138 11.20 0.69 -9.07
CA ASP A 138 11.99 1.67 -9.81
C ASP A 138 12.72 2.68 -8.90
N ARG A 139 12.82 2.36 -7.59
CA ARG A 139 13.53 3.19 -6.62
C ARG A 139 15.04 2.96 -6.68
N PRO A 140 15.85 4.00 -6.48
CA PRO A 140 17.30 3.89 -6.40
C PRO A 140 17.78 3.34 -5.04
N LEU A 141 16.95 2.62 -4.32
CA LEU A 141 17.18 2.02 -3.01
C LEU A 141 17.28 0.50 -3.11
N ASP A 142 18.19 -0.11 -2.34
CA ASP A 142 18.14 -1.55 -2.05
C ASP A 142 17.08 -1.81 -0.97
N VAL A 143 15.91 -2.27 -1.39
CA VAL A 143 14.77 -2.47 -0.50
C VAL A 143 14.69 -3.93 -0.07
N ILE A 144 14.66 -4.17 1.24
CA ILE A 144 14.46 -5.49 1.83
C ILE A 144 13.08 -5.54 2.51
N PHE A 145 12.17 -6.29 1.90
CA PHE A 145 10.91 -6.61 2.54
C PHE A 145 11.07 -7.84 3.42
N VAL A 146 10.71 -7.72 4.69
CA VAL A 146 10.69 -8.84 5.64
C VAL A 146 9.26 -9.36 5.73
N ALA A 147 9.07 -10.61 5.29
CA ALA A 147 7.78 -11.29 5.40
C ALA A 147 7.64 -11.88 6.82
N ASP A 148 6.73 -11.30 7.60
CA ASP A 148 6.48 -11.67 9.00
C ASP A 148 5.86 -13.07 9.18
N THR A 149 5.36 -13.68 8.10
CA THR A 149 4.81 -15.04 8.10
C THR A 149 5.22 -15.83 6.86
N PRO A 150 5.27 -17.18 6.94
CA PRO A 150 5.51 -18.03 5.77
C PRO A 150 4.47 -17.81 4.66
N GLU A 151 3.20 -17.64 5.02
CA GLU A 151 2.12 -17.37 4.06
C GLU A 151 2.39 -16.09 3.25
N LEU A 152 2.82 -15.03 3.92
CA LEU A 152 3.12 -13.76 3.26
C LEU A 152 4.32 -13.91 2.31
N TYR A 153 5.34 -14.65 2.72
CA TYR A 153 6.48 -14.97 1.87
C TYR A 153 6.07 -15.76 0.63
N GLU A 154 5.20 -16.77 0.78
CA GLU A 154 4.66 -17.54 -0.35
C GLU A 154 3.87 -16.68 -1.33
N ILE A 155 3.07 -15.71 -0.83
CA ILE A 155 2.37 -14.75 -1.69
C ILE A 155 3.37 -13.97 -2.54
N CYS A 156 4.47 -13.50 -1.94
CA CYS A 156 5.50 -12.74 -2.64
C CYS A 156 6.25 -13.54 -3.72
N GLN A 157 6.29 -14.87 -3.60
CA GLN A 157 6.96 -15.74 -4.58
C GLN A 157 6.08 -16.06 -5.80
N LYS A 158 4.76 -15.85 -5.67
CA LYS A 158 3.83 -16.09 -6.78
C LYS A 158 3.87 -14.91 -7.75
N PRO A 159 3.83 -15.18 -9.08
CA PRO A 159 3.62 -14.11 -10.02
C PRO A 159 2.28 -13.42 -9.72
N TYR A 160 2.30 -12.11 -9.65
CA TYR A 160 1.06 -11.35 -9.49
C TYR A 160 0.13 -11.67 -10.66
N ARG A 161 -1.09 -12.12 -10.32
CA ARG A 161 -2.16 -12.27 -11.28
C ARG A 161 -3.03 -11.02 -11.23
N LYS A 162 -3.04 -10.24 -12.31
CA LYS A 162 -3.98 -9.14 -12.48
C LYS A 162 -5.41 -9.69 -12.38
N PRO A 163 -6.27 -9.12 -11.53
CA PRO A 163 -7.66 -9.55 -11.44
C PRO A 163 -8.35 -9.40 -12.80
N VAL A 164 -9.23 -10.34 -13.12
CA VAL A 164 -9.98 -10.30 -14.38
C VAL A 164 -11.13 -9.32 -14.25
N LEU A 165 -11.27 -8.46 -15.26
CA LEU A 165 -12.37 -7.51 -15.33
C LEU A 165 -13.69 -8.24 -15.65
N GLY A 166 -14.61 -8.16 -14.71
CA GLY A 166 -15.93 -8.75 -14.82
C GLY A 166 -16.99 -7.80 -15.40
N ARG A 167 -18.14 -7.78 -14.74
CA ARG A 167 -19.30 -7.03 -15.20
C ARG A 167 -19.13 -5.51 -15.02
N TYR A 168 -19.52 -4.74 -16.04
CA TYR A 168 -19.74 -3.30 -15.90
C TYR A 168 -20.92 -3.04 -14.96
N ILE A 169 -20.70 -2.17 -13.96
CA ILE A 169 -21.71 -1.82 -12.95
C ILE A 169 -22.42 -0.54 -13.32
N GLY A 170 -21.69 0.47 -13.78
CA GLY A 170 -22.21 1.79 -14.07
C GLY A 170 -21.10 2.83 -14.08
N TYR A 171 -21.46 4.09 -14.25
CA TYR A 171 -20.50 5.18 -14.13
C TYR A 171 -21.07 6.32 -13.28
N TYR A 172 -20.15 7.09 -12.71
CA TYR A 172 -20.48 8.27 -11.93
C TYR A 172 -19.39 9.33 -12.13
N ARG A 173 -19.81 10.55 -12.51
CA ARG A 173 -18.91 11.64 -12.93
C ARG A 173 -17.97 11.13 -14.04
N ASP A 174 -16.68 11.14 -13.78
CA ASP A 174 -15.63 10.84 -14.76
C ASP A 174 -15.11 9.38 -14.66
N HIS A 175 -15.78 8.51 -13.91
CA HIS A 175 -15.31 7.14 -13.65
C HIS A 175 -16.38 6.09 -13.96
N ALA A 176 -15.97 5.07 -14.69
CA ALA A 176 -16.71 3.81 -14.82
C ALA A 176 -16.26 2.80 -13.78
N LEU A 177 -17.17 1.91 -13.39
CA LEU A 177 -16.97 0.90 -12.38
C LEU A 177 -17.21 -0.50 -12.94
N PHE A 178 -16.28 -1.39 -12.69
CA PHE A 178 -16.35 -2.80 -13.07
C PHE A 178 -16.10 -3.71 -11.86
N GLU A 179 -16.79 -4.84 -11.80
CA GLU A 179 -16.45 -5.91 -10.86
C GLU A 179 -15.11 -6.56 -11.24
N LEU A 180 -14.40 -7.08 -10.24
CA LEU A 180 -13.20 -7.90 -10.41
C LEU A 180 -13.43 -9.29 -9.84
N ASP A 181 -12.73 -10.28 -10.38
CA ASP A 181 -12.86 -11.69 -9.93
C ASP A 181 -12.30 -11.95 -8.53
N ASN A 182 -11.55 -11.02 -7.96
CA ASN A 182 -11.05 -11.07 -6.57
C ASN A 182 -11.99 -10.40 -5.55
N GLY A 183 -13.18 -9.99 -5.95
CA GLY A 183 -14.18 -9.33 -5.08
C GLY A 183 -13.97 -7.84 -4.88
N LEU A 184 -12.96 -7.24 -5.49
CA LEU A 184 -12.77 -5.79 -5.57
C LEU A 184 -13.50 -5.22 -6.80
N PHE A 185 -13.34 -3.92 -7.02
CA PHE A 185 -13.84 -3.21 -8.18
C PHE A 185 -12.72 -2.41 -8.83
N ALA A 186 -12.72 -2.34 -10.16
CA ALA A 186 -11.90 -1.41 -10.90
C ALA A 186 -12.67 -0.12 -11.16
N ARG A 187 -12.08 1.01 -10.80
CA ARG A 187 -12.53 2.33 -11.18
C ARG A 187 -11.66 2.82 -12.33
N VAL A 188 -12.26 3.03 -13.49
CA VAL A 188 -11.56 3.45 -14.70
C VAL A 188 -12.05 4.84 -15.10
N ASP A 189 -11.13 5.79 -15.32
CA ASP A 189 -11.45 7.13 -15.77
C ASP A 189 -12.00 7.09 -17.22
N ILE A 190 -13.11 7.78 -17.46
CA ILE A 190 -13.76 7.80 -18.77
C ILE A 190 -13.22 8.90 -19.70
N ARG A 191 -12.40 9.82 -19.18
CA ARG A 191 -11.80 10.89 -19.98
C ARG A 191 -10.72 10.33 -20.90
N PRO A 192 -10.70 10.71 -22.19
CA PRO A 192 -9.75 10.14 -23.15
C PRO A 192 -8.29 10.51 -22.88
N GLU A 193 -8.04 11.64 -22.19
CA GLU A 193 -6.71 12.12 -21.87
C GLU A 193 -6.13 11.55 -20.58
N VAL A 194 -6.95 10.88 -19.80
CA VAL A 194 -6.55 10.35 -18.47
C VAL A 194 -6.61 8.84 -18.51
N VAL A 195 -5.51 8.22 -18.16
CA VAL A 195 -5.43 6.79 -17.90
C VAL A 195 -5.30 6.60 -16.41
N ASP A 196 -6.43 6.38 -15.74
CA ASP A 196 -6.48 6.09 -14.31
C ASP A 196 -7.29 4.81 -14.08
N VAL A 197 -6.62 3.80 -13.56
CA VAL A 197 -7.24 2.55 -13.15
C VAL A 197 -6.92 2.34 -11.68
N THR A 198 -7.92 2.49 -10.83
CA THR A 198 -7.77 2.39 -9.38
C THR A 198 -8.61 1.24 -8.82
N PRO A 199 -8.03 0.33 -8.03
CA PRO A 199 -8.81 -0.69 -7.34
C PRO A 199 -9.57 -0.03 -6.18
N ILE A 200 -10.81 -0.44 -6.02
CA ILE A 200 -11.64 -0.04 -4.89
C ILE A 200 -12.41 -1.24 -4.35
N SER A 201 -12.65 -1.27 -3.05
CA SER A 201 -13.39 -2.34 -2.40
C SER A 201 -14.85 -1.99 -2.13
N TYR A 202 -15.19 -0.74 -2.32
CA TYR A 202 -16.54 -0.22 -2.15
C TYR A 202 -16.86 0.85 -3.17
N PHE A 203 -18.12 0.98 -3.52
CA PHE A 203 -18.62 2.04 -4.39
C PHE A 203 -19.89 2.66 -3.83
N GLU A 204 -20.09 3.91 -4.17
CA GLU A 204 -21.28 4.67 -3.78
C GLU A 204 -22.57 4.03 -4.33
N PRO A 205 -23.69 4.12 -3.59
CA PRO A 205 -24.97 3.56 -4.05
C PRO A 205 -25.42 4.04 -5.43
N CYS A 206 -24.98 5.21 -5.87
CA CYS A 206 -25.29 5.74 -7.20
C CYS A 206 -24.80 4.85 -8.34
N PHE A 207 -23.73 4.06 -8.14
CA PHE A 207 -23.31 3.04 -9.10
C PHE A 207 -24.23 1.81 -9.13
N ARG A 208 -24.89 1.49 -7.99
CA ARG A 208 -25.72 0.29 -7.86
C ARG A 208 -27.00 0.34 -8.71
N THR A 209 -27.51 1.53 -8.94
CA THR A 209 -28.81 1.69 -9.60
C THR A 209 -28.73 1.60 -11.11
N GLY A 210 -27.54 1.69 -11.71
CA GLY A 210 -27.34 1.62 -13.18
C GLY A 210 -28.17 2.64 -13.97
N ASN A 211 -29.13 3.24 -13.29
CA ASN A 211 -30.14 4.15 -13.80
C ASN A 211 -30.11 5.43 -12.99
N ASN A 212 -29.06 6.23 -13.21
CA ASN A 212 -29.26 7.64 -12.95
C ASN A 212 -30.09 8.20 -14.13
N PRO A 213 -31.36 8.58 -13.95
CA PRO A 213 -32.18 9.10 -15.05
C PRO A 213 -31.61 10.37 -15.69
N ARG A 214 -30.58 10.95 -15.10
CA ARG A 214 -29.86 12.11 -15.60
C ARG A 214 -28.57 11.78 -16.36
N GLN A 215 -28.16 10.52 -16.34
CA GLN A 215 -26.96 10.06 -17.08
C GLN A 215 -27.33 8.81 -17.87
N PRO A 216 -27.30 8.84 -19.20
CA PRO A 216 -27.54 7.68 -20.04
C PRO A 216 -26.45 6.62 -19.78
N ALA A 217 -26.79 5.34 -19.93
CA ALA A 217 -25.80 4.27 -19.88
C ALA A 217 -24.69 4.51 -20.90
N LEU A 218 -23.47 4.15 -20.57
CA LEU A 218 -22.37 4.23 -21.53
C LEU A 218 -22.64 3.30 -22.72
N PRO A 219 -22.34 3.73 -23.96
CA PRO A 219 -22.42 2.87 -25.13
C PRO A 219 -21.47 1.66 -25.00
N GLU A 220 -21.82 0.53 -25.59
CA GLU A 220 -20.98 -0.67 -25.60
C GLU A 220 -19.58 -0.42 -26.16
N SER A 221 -19.44 0.46 -27.17
CA SER A 221 -18.14 0.85 -27.72
C SER A 221 -17.25 1.55 -26.67
N GLU A 222 -17.85 2.36 -25.81
CA GLU A 222 -17.13 3.06 -24.75
C GLU A 222 -16.77 2.10 -23.62
N ILE A 223 -17.66 1.19 -23.26
CA ILE A 223 -17.38 0.11 -22.28
C ILE A 223 -16.22 -0.75 -22.79
N ALA A 224 -16.21 -1.11 -24.09
CA ALA A 224 -15.12 -1.87 -24.69
C ALA A 224 -13.78 -1.11 -24.64
N ARG A 225 -13.78 0.20 -24.90
CA ARG A 225 -12.59 1.05 -24.78
C ARG A 225 -12.06 1.06 -23.35
N LEU A 226 -12.93 1.20 -22.35
CA LEU A 226 -12.54 1.21 -20.94
C LEU A 226 -12.00 -0.15 -20.47
N ARG A 227 -12.55 -1.25 -21.00
CA ARG A 227 -11.98 -2.59 -20.78
C ARG A 227 -10.55 -2.69 -21.31
N GLN A 228 -10.32 -2.17 -22.52
CA GLN A 228 -8.99 -2.17 -23.11
C GLN A 228 -8.01 -1.34 -22.28
N ILE A 229 -8.42 -0.16 -21.78
CA ILE A 229 -7.62 0.65 -20.87
C ILE A 229 -7.23 -0.16 -19.63
N TYR A 230 -8.16 -0.90 -19.04
CA TYR A 230 -7.85 -1.75 -17.89
C TYR A 230 -6.82 -2.83 -18.25
N GLU A 231 -6.99 -3.51 -19.42
CA GLU A 231 -6.09 -4.59 -19.83
C GLU A 231 -4.67 -4.07 -20.14
N ASP A 232 -4.57 -2.89 -20.72
CA ASP A 232 -3.29 -2.30 -21.15
C ASP A 232 -2.50 -1.65 -20.00
N ASN A 233 -3.13 -1.40 -18.85
CA ASN A 233 -2.51 -0.68 -17.74
C ASN A 233 -2.49 -1.51 -16.46
N ASP A 234 -1.34 -1.57 -15.81
CA ASP A 234 -1.19 -2.04 -14.45
C ASP A 234 -1.54 -0.93 -13.47
N TRP A 235 -2.27 -1.28 -12.41
CA TRP A 235 -2.63 -0.41 -11.30
C TRP A 235 -2.06 -0.89 -9.99
#